data_95784bbb969855b4129857315b228621
#
_entry.id   95784bbb969855b4129857315b228621
#
_cell.length_a   1.000
_cell.length_b   1.000
_cell.length_c   1.000
_cell.angle_alpha   90.00
_cell.angle_beta   90.00
_cell.angle_gamma   90.00
#
_symmetry.space_group_name_H-M   'P 1'
#
loop_
_entity.id
_entity.type
_entity.pdbx_description
1 polymer ?
#
loop_
_entity_poly.entity_id
_entity_poly.type
_entity_poly.pdbx_seq_one_letter_code
_entity_poly.pdbx_strand_id
1 'polypeptide(L)'
;MDSKVTLTLAAKLAFVSLVLGLLYPRSLNPFAPPSIPGSNDQLHAAEIIQLIGAVGPESLAFDPNGEGPYTGVADGRILKWQGDARGWTDFAFTTSARYITLATSDGGQEEFWMGEDPLSKGKECFRPFAPELEHLCGRPLGLRFEKKTGNLYVADAYLGLQVVGPAGGLATQVVTEAEDQPFLFTNDMDVDDHEDVIYFTDTSRSFQRRQFMASILSGDKTGRLLKYDKSSKGVTVLLKGLAFANGVALSNDTSFVLVAETTTCRILRLWLHGPNAGNVDVFAELPGFPDNVRRNSRGEFWVALHAKKGLFASWILSNSWVGNTLLKLPLSFKQLHSLLIGGKAHAAAIKLSEEGKILEVLEDSEGKTMRFISEVEEKDGKLWIGSVLMPFLGVYNLY
;
A
#
# COMPACT_ATOMS: atom_id res chain seq x y z
N MET A 1 -12.20 -36.25 -33.74
CA MET A 1 -11.70 -35.28 -32.73
C MET A 1 -12.30 -33.92 -33.06
N ASP A 2 -13.09 -33.38 -32.17
CA ASP A 2 -13.86 -32.14 -32.38
C ASP A 2 -12.93 -30.95 -32.66
N SER A 3 -13.13 -30.26 -33.78
CA SER A 3 -12.27 -29.10 -34.17
C SER A 3 -12.22 -28.00 -33.10
N LYS A 4 -13.29 -27.86 -32.30
CA LYS A 4 -13.36 -26.95 -31.17
C LYS A 4 -12.39 -27.36 -30.02
N VAL A 5 -12.27 -28.65 -29.75
CA VAL A 5 -11.36 -29.17 -28.70
C VAL A 5 -9.90 -28.95 -29.11
N THR A 6 -9.59 -29.18 -30.40
CA THR A 6 -8.22 -28.97 -30.93
C THR A 6 -7.84 -27.52 -30.95
N LEU A 7 -8.76 -26.59 -31.29
CA LEU A 7 -8.51 -25.15 -31.28
C LEU A 7 -8.31 -24.64 -29.86
N THR A 8 -9.08 -25.14 -28.88
CA THR A 8 -8.96 -24.81 -27.47
C THR A 8 -7.64 -25.30 -26.88
N LEU A 9 -7.18 -26.50 -27.28
CA LEU A 9 -5.89 -27.03 -26.83
C LEU A 9 -4.72 -26.29 -27.44
N ALA A 10 -4.78 -25.95 -28.73
CA ALA A 10 -3.76 -25.16 -29.43
C ALA A 10 -3.65 -23.74 -28.83
N ALA A 11 -4.78 -23.09 -28.51
CA ALA A 11 -4.79 -21.79 -27.84
C ALA A 11 -4.20 -21.86 -26.44
N LYS A 12 -4.49 -22.92 -25.67
CA LYS A 12 -3.88 -23.14 -24.34
C LYS A 12 -2.38 -23.39 -24.44
N LEU A 13 -1.91 -24.17 -25.40
CA LEU A 13 -0.49 -24.45 -25.61
C LEU A 13 0.26 -23.19 -26.08
N ALA A 14 -0.31 -22.42 -27.01
CA ALA A 14 0.25 -21.14 -27.43
C ALA A 14 0.34 -20.14 -26.27
N PHE A 15 -0.69 -20.10 -25.42
CA PHE A 15 -0.71 -19.28 -24.22
C PHE A 15 0.36 -19.72 -23.20
N VAL A 16 0.49 -21.02 -22.93
CA VAL A 16 1.54 -21.56 -22.04
C VAL A 16 2.93 -21.27 -22.61
N SER A 17 3.12 -21.40 -23.92
CA SER A 17 4.40 -21.09 -24.57
C SER A 17 4.73 -19.60 -24.50
N LEU A 18 3.73 -18.73 -24.65
CA LEU A 18 3.87 -17.28 -24.46
C LEU A 18 4.25 -16.96 -23.01
N VAL A 19 3.56 -17.56 -22.03
CA VAL A 19 3.86 -17.37 -20.60
C VAL A 19 5.25 -17.88 -20.25
N LEU A 20 5.65 -19.05 -20.77
CA LEU A 20 7.00 -19.59 -20.59
C LEU A 20 8.06 -18.69 -21.24
N GLY A 21 7.78 -18.15 -22.44
CA GLY A 21 8.66 -17.18 -23.11
C GLY A 21 8.86 -15.89 -22.32
N LEU A 22 7.81 -15.44 -21.61
CA LEU A 22 7.86 -14.27 -20.72
C LEU A 22 8.67 -14.50 -19.43
N LEU A 23 8.80 -15.75 -19.01
CA LEU A 23 9.59 -16.15 -17.83
C LEU A 23 11.06 -16.38 -18.14
N TYR A 24 11.47 -16.31 -19.43
CA TYR A 24 12.85 -16.54 -19.90
C TYR A 24 13.76 -15.29 -19.72
N PRO A 25 15.11 -15.42 -19.84
CA PRO A 25 16.06 -14.41 -19.36
C PRO A 25 15.87 -13.01 -19.94
N ARG A 26 16.09 -12.03 -19.08
CA ARG A 26 15.79 -10.60 -19.19
C ARG A 26 16.33 -9.87 -20.44
N SER A 27 17.32 -10.40 -21.15
CA SER A 27 17.94 -9.73 -22.30
C SER A 27 17.11 -9.72 -23.59
N LEU A 28 16.00 -10.47 -23.63
CA LEU A 28 15.14 -10.64 -24.81
C LEU A 28 13.65 -10.46 -24.53
N ASN A 29 13.28 -9.79 -23.43
CA ASN A 29 11.86 -9.66 -23.09
C ASN A 29 11.19 -8.52 -23.89
N PRO A 30 10.44 -8.83 -24.99
CA PRO A 30 9.74 -7.84 -25.78
C PRO A 30 8.55 -7.20 -25.04
N PHE A 31 8.25 -7.65 -23.84
CA PHE A 31 7.12 -7.20 -23.00
C PHE A 31 7.56 -6.32 -21.83
N ALA A 32 8.86 -5.96 -21.77
CA ALA A 32 9.34 -5.01 -20.76
C ALA A 32 8.52 -3.72 -20.84
N PRO A 33 8.12 -3.15 -19.70
CA PRO A 33 7.41 -1.87 -19.69
C PRO A 33 8.25 -0.80 -20.40
N PRO A 34 7.60 0.12 -21.13
CA PRO A 34 8.31 1.22 -21.79
C PRO A 34 8.98 2.15 -20.77
N SER A 35 9.99 2.87 -21.19
CA SER A 35 10.54 3.98 -20.40
C SER A 35 9.46 5.07 -20.22
N ILE A 36 9.46 5.73 -19.08
CA ILE A 36 8.58 6.89 -18.87
C ILE A 36 9.25 8.11 -19.50
N PRO A 37 8.61 8.81 -20.45
CA PRO A 37 9.19 10.00 -21.06
C PRO A 37 9.52 11.07 -20.01
N GLY A 38 10.71 11.66 -20.09
CA GLY A 38 11.16 12.70 -19.18
C GLY A 38 11.54 12.21 -17.78
N SER A 39 11.63 10.90 -17.56
CA SER A 39 12.07 10.36 -16.29
C SER A 39 13.56 10.60 -16.05
N ASN A 40 13.90 10.79 -14.76
CA ASN A 40 15.25 10.92 -14.26
C ASN A 40 15.61 9.65 -13.47
N ASP A 41 16.59 8.88 -13.97
CA ASP A 41 17.01 7.59 -13.38
C ASP A 41 18.01 7.80 -12.23
N GLN A 42 17.52 8.42 -11.13
CA GLN A 42 18.38 8.79 -9.98
C GLN A 42 17.98 8.12 -8.66
N LEU A 43 16.84 7.45 -8.55
CA LEU A 43 16.44 6.79 -7.29
C LEU A 43 17.40 5.67 -6.88
N HIS A 44 18.25 5.18 -7.78
CA HIS A 44 19.32 4.24 -7.42
C HIS A 44 20.38 4.84 -6.48
N ALA A 45 20.45 6.17 -6.37
CA ALA A 45 21.32 6.90 -5.45
C ALA A 45 20.70 7.11 -4.06
N ALA A 46 19.50 6.61 -3.81
CA ALA A 46 18.87 6.71 -2.49
C ALA A 46 19.72 5.99 -1.41
N GLU A 47 19.90 6.64 -0.29
CA GLU A 47 20.46 6.04 0.92
C GLU A 47 19.48 5.02 1.50
N ILE A 48 20.01 3.97 2.13
CA ILE A 48 19.20 2.88 2.67
C ILE A 48 19.27 2.87 4.19
N ILE A 49 18.10 2.90 4.84
CA ILE A 49 17.96 2.67 6.27
C ILE A 49 17.39 1.26 6.46
N GLN A 50 18.24 0.33 6.93
CA GLN A 50 17.88 -1.07 7.12
C GLN A 50 16.89 -1.25 8.28
N LEU A 51 15.88 -2.10 8.07
CA LEU A 51 15.01 -2.57 9.15
C LEU A 51 15.55 -3.91 9.70
N ILE A 52 15.99 -3.90 10.95
CA ILE A 52 16.54 -5.12 11.57
C ILE A 52 15.37 -5.99 12.06
N GLY A 53 15.25 -7.20 11.52
CA GLY A 53 14.20 -8.15 11.91
C GLY A 53 12.78 -7.72 11.52
N ALA A 54 12.64 -6.88 10.48
CA ALA A 54 11.36 -6.48 9.92
C ALA A 54 11.45 -6.31 8.40
N VAL A 55 10.32 -6.42 7.70
CA VAL A 55 10.22 -6.21 6.26
C VAL A 55 8.94 -5.47 5.91
N GLY A 56 8.92 -4.85 4.74
CA GLY A 56 7.73 -4.23 4.17
C GLY A 56 7.30 -2.97 4.90
N PRO A 57 8.19 -1.94 5.06
CA PRO A 57 7.79 -0.61 5.51
C PRO A 57 6.93 0.03 4.42
N GLU A 58 5.61 -0.08 4.58
CA GLU A 58 4.68 0.25 3.51
C GLU A 58 4.39 1.74 3.47
N SER A 59 3.93 2.31 4.58
CA SER A 59 3.60 3.73 4.73
C SER A 59 4.51 4.41 5.72
N LEU A 60 4.64 5.72 5.58
CA LEU A 60 5.52 6.57 6.37
C LEU A 60 4.74 7.76 6.94
N ALA A 61 4.90 8.00 8.24
CA ALA A 61 4.30 9.16 8.88
C ALA A 61 5.32 9.85 9.81
N PHE A 62 5.22 11.16 9.91
CA PHE A 62 5.96 11.96 10.88
C PHE A 62 4.98 12.51 11.92
N ASP A 63 5.36 12.50 13.19
CA ASP A 63 4.52 13.04 14.23
C ASP A 63 4.41 14.57 14.16
N PRO A 64 3.49 15.20 14.92
CA PRO A 64 3.32 16.66 14.91
C PRO A 64 4.57 17.47 15.27
N ASN A 65 5.54 16.86 15.96
CA ASN A 65 6.83 17.47 16.28
C ASN A 65 7.86 17.30 15.15
N GLY A 66 7.52 16.55 14.09
CA GLY A 66 8.40 16.22 12.97
C GLY A 66 9.33 15.05 13.23
N GLU A 67 9.15 14.30 14.34
CA GLU A 67 9.94 13.10 14.63
C GLU A 67 9.45 11.92 13.79
N GLY A 68 10.36 10.98 13.52
CA GLY A 68 10.08 9.78 12.71
C GLY A 68 11.12 9.56 11.61
N PRO A 69 10.79 8.84 10.52
CA PRO A 69 9.44 8.33 10.21
C PRO A 69 8.97 7.21 11.13
N TYR A 70 7.66 7.08 11.21
CA TYR A 70 6.99 5.90 11.71
C TYR A 70 6.57 5.04 10.52
N THR A 71 6.65 3.72 10.64
CA THR A 71 6.27 2.81 9.55
C THR A 71 5.63 1.53 10.04
N GLY A 72 4.59 1.09 9.32
CA GLY A 72 3.97 -0.21 9.51
C GLY A 72 4.78 -1.30 8.82
N VAL A 73 4.98 -2.45 9.48
CA VAL A 73 5.74 -3.58 8.92
C VAL A 73 4.92 -4.87 8.88
N ALA A 74 5.43 -5.87 8.14
CA ALA A 74 4.68 -7.06 7.76
C ALA A 74 4.27 -7.97 8.92
N ASP A 75 4.77 -7.76 10.11
CA ASP A 75 4.49 -8.57 11.29
C ASP A 75 3.57 -7.87 12.32
N GLY A 76 2.86 -6.80 11.90
CA GLY A 76 1.88 -6.10 12.73
C GLY A 76 2.46 -5.02 13.64
N ARG A 77 3.78 -4.77 13.58
CA ARG A 77 4.39 -3.66 14.31
C ARG A 77 4.28 -2.33 13.57
N ILE A 78 4.32 -1.28 14.35
CA ILE A 78 4.63 0.08 13.90
C ILE A 78 5.95 0.47 14.55
N LEU A 79 6.95 0.75 13.72
CA LEU A 79 8.29 1.12 14.14
C LEU A 79 8.47 2.63 14.04
N LYS A 80 9.28 3.21 14.96
CA LYS A 80 9.73 4.61 14.93
C LYS A 80 11.23 4.67 14.68
N TRP A 81 11.65 5.44 13.69
CA TRP A 81 13.05 5.78 13.49
C TRP A 81 13.47 6.89 14.44
N GLN A 82 14.55 6.68 15.18
CA GLN A 82 15.09 7.63 16.14
C GLN A 82 16.50 8.14 15.77
N GLY A 83 16.83 8.12 14.47
CA GLY A 83 18.14 8.50 13.96
C GLY A 83 19.19 7.39 14.09
N ASP A 84 20.36 7.61 13.48
CA ASP A 84 21.42 6.60 13.36
C ASP A 84 21.94 6.07 14.71
N ALA A 85 21.92 6.91 15.74
CA ALA A 85 22.43 6.54 17.06
C ALA A 85 21.54 5.54 17.81
N ARG A 86 20.23 5.58 17.59
CA ARG A 86 19.23 4.74 18.30
C ARG A 86 18.58 3.70 17.41
N GLY A 87 18.55 3.94 16.08
CA GLY A 87 17.91 3.04 15.12
C GLY A 87 16.39 2.98 15.23
N TRP A 88 15.84 1.86 14.86
CA TRP A 88 14.43 1.55 14.93
C TRP A 88 14.03 1.05 16.31
N THR A 89 12.89 1.55 16.80
CA THR A 89 12.25 1.06 18.04
C THR A 89 10.81 0.69 17.79
N ASP A 90 10.31 -0.29 18.50
CA ASP A 90 8.88 -0.63 18.48
C ASP A 90 8.09 0.52 19.11
N PHE A 91 7.11 1.05 18.37
CA PHE A 91 6.23 2.12 18.85
C PHE A 91 4.85 1.54 19.22
N ALA A 92 4.27 0.72 18.35
CA ALA A 92 2.93 0.19 18.55
C ALA A 92 2.74 -1.18 17.88
N PHE A 93 1.61 -1.81 18.22
CA PHE A 93 1.17 -3.10 17.69
C PHE A 93 -0.30 -3.03 17.33
N THR A 94 -0.71 -3.57 16.19
CA THR A 94 -2.10 -3.55 15.73
C THR A 94 -2.94 -4.68 16.33
N THR A 95 -2.32 -5.65 17.00
CA THR A 95 -3.00 -6.79 17.63
C THR A 95 -2.40 -7.16 18.98
N SER A 96 -3.25 -7.58 19.91
CA SER A 96 -2.83 -8.16 21.20
C SER A 96 -2.11 -9.51 21.07
N ALA A 97 -2.27 -10.20 19.93
CA ALA A 97 -1.59 -11.48 19.69
C ALA A 97 -0.05 -11.35 19.68
N ARG A 98 0.47 -10.13 19.50
CA ARG A 98 1.90 -9.82 19.58
C ARG A 98 2.32 -9.20 20.92
N TYR A 99 1.38 -8.79 21.75
CA TYR A 99 1.68 -8.11 23.01
C TYR A 99 2.29 -9.10 24.01
N ILE A 100 3.60 -9.04 24.20
CA ILE A 100 4.30 -9.73 25.29
C ILE A 100 4.73 -8.66 26.27
N THR A 101 4.20 -8.71 27.47
CA THR A 101 4.71 -7.92 28.58
C THR A 101 6.15 -8.35 28.83
N LEU A 102 7.12 -7.50 28.54
CA LEU A 102 8.47 -7.66 29.04
C LEU A 102 8.36 -7.53 30.55
N ALA A 103 8.52 -8.65 31.25
CA ALA A 103 8.71 -8.62 32.71
C ALA A 103 9.91 -7.72 32.98
N THR A 104 9.69 -6.59 33.64
CA THR A 104 10.76 -5.74 34.09
C THR A 104 11.55 -6.52 35.15
N SER A 105 12.87 -6.44 35.10
CA SER A 105 13.82 -7.09 36.00
C SER A 105 13.71 -6.68 37.48
N ASP A 106 12.72 -5.89 37.86
CA ASP A 106 12.51 -5.34 39.20
C ASP A 106 11.32 -5.93 39.96
N GLY A 107 10.95 -7.18 39.68
CA GLY A 107 10.08 -7.95 40.58
C GLY A 107 8.64 -7.51 40.73
N GLY A 108 8.13 -6.62 39.91
CA GLY A 108 6.71 -6.25 39.80
C GLY A 108 6.03 -7.05 38.71
N GLN A 109 5.32 -8.12 39.09
CA GLN A 109 4.46 -8.85 38.18
C GLN A 109 3.17 -8.08 37.99
N GLU A 110 2.99 -7.50 36.82
CA GLU A 110 1.66 -7.28 36.23
C GLU A 110 1.49 -8.27 35.10
N GLU A 111 0.85 -9.40 35.38
CA GLU A 111 0.38 -10.35 34.38
C GLU A 111 -0.85 -9.77 33.69
N PHE A 112 -0.72 -9.46 32.38
CA PHE A 112 -1.88 -9.18 31.54
C PHE A 112 -2.12 -10.38 30.61
N TRP A 113 -3.12 -11.18 30.95
CA TRP A 113 -3.52 -12.36 30.19
C TRP A 113 -4.82 -12.11 29.45
N MET A 114 -4.85 -12.39 28.15
CA MET A 114 -6.10 -12.60 27.42
C MET A 114 -5.94 -13.73 26.39
N GLY A 115 -6.70 -14.80 26.59
CA GLY A 115 -6.96 -15.85 25.60
C GLY A 115 -6.33 -17.20 25.91
N GLU A 116 -7.00 -18.26 25.49
CA GLU A 116 -6.58 -19.64 25.59
C GLU A 116 -5.24 -19.89 24.89
N ASP A 117 -4.24 -20.33 25.61
CA ASP A 117 -2.86 -20.62 25.22
C ASP A 117 -2.08 -19.45 24.55
N PRO A 118 -1.68 -18.45 25.37
CA PRO A 118 -0.94 -17.28 24.89
C PRO A 118 0.47 -17.59 24.37
N LEU A 119 1.07 -18.69 24.85
CA LEU A 119 2.46 -19.05 24.52
C LEU A 119 2.65 -19.58 23.09
N SER A 120 1.60 -20.10 22.46
CA SER A 120 1.69 -20.59 21.08
C SER A 120 1.36 -19.50 20.04
N LYS A 121 0.30 -18.72 20.24
CA LYS A 121 -0.14 -17.68 19.28
C LYS A 121 0.80 -16.49 19.21
N GLY A 122 1.36 -16.03 20.34
CA GLY A 122 2.28 -14.89 20.35
C GLY A 122 3.59 -15.16 19.62
N LYS A 123 4.11 -16.39 19.65
CA LYS A 123 5.36 -16.76 18.95
C LYS A 123 5.25 -16.74 17.43
N GLU A 124 4.08 -16.95 16.88
CA GLU A 124 3.85 -16.98 15.44
C GLU A 124 4.03 -15.59 14.81
N CYS A 125 3.66 -14.52 15.52
CA CYS A 125 3.81 -13.14 15.04
C CYS A 125 5.25 -12.60 15.11
N PHE A 126 6.22 -13.34 15.61
CA PHE A 126 7.64 -12.94 15.62
C PHE A 126 8.38 -13.27 14.32
N ARG A 127 7.69 -13.77 13.32
CA ARG A 127 8.28 -13.97 11.98
C ARG A 127 8.17 -12.66 11.19
N PRO A 128 9.29 -12.13 10.67
CA PRO A 128 9.31 -10.83 10.02
C PRO A 128 8.48 -10.77 8.72
N PHE A 129 8.20 -11.94 8.13
CA PHE A 129 7.34 -12.05 6.95
C PHE A 129 6.60 -13.38 6.95
N ALA A 130 5.31 -13.33 7.23
CA ALA A 130 4.42 -14.50 7.25
C ALA A 130 3.02 -14.11 6.76
N PRO A 131 2.83 -13.95 5.42
CA PRO A 131 1.56 -13.49 4.84
C PRO A 131 0.34 -14.33 5.25
N GLU A 132 0.58 -15.62 5.55
CA GLU A 132 -0.46 -16.52 6.05
C GLU A 132 -0.97 -16.19 7.46
N LEU A 133 -0.18 -15.44 8.24
CA LEU A 133 -0.50 -15.03 9.60
C LEU A 133 -0.94 -13.57 9.72
N GLU A 134 -0.91 -12.79 8.67
CA GLU A 134 -1.27 -11.36 8.70
C GLU A 134 -2.67 -11.12 9.31
N HIS A 135 -3.61 -12.04 9.12
CA HIS A 135 -4.96 -11.93 9.69
C HIS A 135 -5.01 -12.07 11.22
N LEU A 136 -3.97 -12.61 11.84
CA LEU A 136 -3.80 -12.73 13.29
C LEU A 136 -2.88 -11.64 13.83
N CYS A 137 -1.79 -11.39 13.12
CA CYS A 137 -0.72 -10.50 13.56
C CYS A 137 -0.95 -9.05 13.20
N GLY A 138 -1.93 -8.78 12.31
CA GLY A 138 -2.13 -7.48 11.71
C GLY A 138 -1.16 -7.21 10.56
N ARG A 139 -1.53 -6.22 9.74
CA ARG A 139 -0.69 -5.67 8.69
C ARG A 139 -1.00 -4.19 8.55
N PRO A 140 -0.38 -3.33 9.38
CA PRO A 140 -0.53 -1.88 9.23
C PRO A 140 0.01 -1.45 7.87
N LEU A 141 -0.85 -0.83 7.08
CA LEU A 141 -0.56 -0.25 5.79
C LEU A 141 -0.54 1.27 5.92
N GLY A 142 -1.68 1.96 5.76
CA GLY A 142 -1.75 3.41 5.89
C GLY A 142 -1.52 3.92 7.32
N LEU A 143 -0.72 4.96 7.46
CA LEU A 143 -0.43 5.64 8.73
C LEU A 143 -0.61 7.15 8.58
N ARG A 144 -1.34 7.79 9.52
CA ARG A 144 -1.45 9.26 9.59
C ARG A 144 -1.55 9.75 11.03
N PHE A 145 -0.78 10.76 11.36
CA PHE A 145 -0.93 11.47 12.63
C PHE A 145 -2.03 12.54 12.54
N GLU A 146 -2.89 12.55 13.52
CA GLU A 146 -3.74 13.68 13.80
C GLU A 146 -2.94 14.77 14.51
N LYS A 147 -2.89 15.96 13.93
CA LYS A 147 -2.03 17.04 14.45
C LYS A 147 -2.49 17.57 15.79
N LYS A 148 -3.79 17.61 16.05
CA LYS A 148 -4.37 18.17 17.28
C LYS A 148 -4.03 17.36 18.53
N THR A 149 -4.08 16.04 18.43
CA THR A 149 -3.94 15.14 19.59
C THR A 149 -2.61 14.40 19.62
N GLY A 150 -1.94 14.30 18.47
CA GLY A 150 -0.78 13.45 18.29
C GLY A 150 -1.13 11.95 18.21
N ASN A 151 -2.40 11.61 18.08
CA ASN A 151 -2.81 10.24 17.85
C ASN A 151 -2.38 9.77 16.45
N LEU A 152 -1.89 8.54 16.37
CA LEU A 152 -1.60 7.87 15.11
C LEU A 152 -2.78 7.00 14.71
N TYR A 153 -3.44 7.34 13.59
CA TYR A 153 -4.41 6.47 12.97
C TYR A 153 -3.72 5.48 12.04
N VAL A 154 -4.28 4.26 11.99
CA VAL A 154 -3.70 3.11 11.30
C VAL A 154 -4.77 2.43 10.47
N ALA A 155 -4.56 2.29 9.16
CA ALA A 155 -5.32 1.40 8.31
C ALA A 155 -4.65 0.02 8.33
N ASP A 156 -5.19 -0.91 9.10
CA ASP A 156 -4.70 -2.28 9.11
C ASP A 156 -5.50 -3.13 8.13
N ALA A 157 -4.78 -3.84 7.26
CA ALA A 157 -5.38 -4.60 6.16
C ALA A 157 -6.42 -5.65 6.59
N TYR A 158 -6.36 -6.13 7.83
CA TYR A 158 -7.25 -7.17 8.37
C TYR A 158 -8.09 -6.70 9.55
N LEU A 159 -7.62 -5.68 10.27
CA LEU A 159 -8.20 -5.24 11.53
C LEU A 159 -8.98 -3.92 11.39
N GLY A 160 -9.04 -3.36 10.19
CA GLY A 160 -9.78 -2.14 9.90
C GLY A 160 -9.03 -0.86 10.31
N LEU A 161 -9.79 0.19 10.60
CA LEU A 161 -9.25 1.46 11.07
C LEU A 161 -9.00 1.38 12.58
N GLN A 162 -7.79 1.73 13.00
CA GLN A 162 -7.34 1.70 14.39
C GLN A 162 -6.72 3.04 14.80
N VAL A 163 -6.51 3.25 16.09
CA VAL A 163 -5.84 4.43 16.64
C VAL A 163 -4.86 4.04 17.74
N VAL A 164 -3.72 4.72 17.77
CA VAL A 164 -2.68 4.60 18.80
C VAL A 164 -2.45 5.97 19.42
N GLY A 165 -2.43 6.05 20.75
CA GLY A 165 -2.09 7.28 21.46
C GLY A 165 -0.62 7.69 21.28
N PRO A 166 -0.25 8.94 21.64
CA PRO A 166 1.11 9.46 21.48
C PRO A 166 2.21 8.66 22.22
N ALA A 167 1.82 7.93 23.27
CA ALA A 167 2.74 7.07 24.01
C ALA A 167 3.04 5.72 23.33
N GLY A 168 2.36 5.42 22.23
CA GLY A 168 2.48 4.11 21.56
C GLY A 168 1.70 3.01 22.26
N GLY A 169 2.10 1.74 22.02
CA GLY A 169 1.51 0.58 22.63
C GLY A 169 0.49 -0.15 21.76
N LEU A 170 -0.50 -0.80 22.36
CA LEU A 170 -1.51 -1.54 21.61
C LEU A 170 -2.52 -0.59 20.95
N ALA A 171 -2.74 -0.75 19.64
CA ALA A 171 -3.75 -0.01 18.91
C ALA A 171 -5.18 -0.36 19.38
N THR A 172 -6.04 0.65 19.42
CA THR A 172 -7.46 0.49 19.71
C THR A 172 -8.25 0.51 18.41
N GLN A 173 -9.17 -0.42 18.26
CA GLN A 173 -10.03 -0.54 17.09
C GLN A 173 -11.03 0.63 17.03
N VAL A 174 -11.13 1.27 15.87
CA VAL A 174 -12.05 2.40 15.64
C VAL A 174 -13.27 1.94 14.85
N VAL A 175 -13.04 1.31 13.69
CA VAL A 175 -14.12 0.78 12.84
C VAL A 175 -13.62 -0.40 11.99
N THR A 176 -14.51 -1.38 11.78
CA THR A 176 -14.20 -2.65 11.07
C THR A 176 -15.18 -2.98 9.96
N GLU A 177 -16.26 -2.20 9.83
CA GLU A 177 -17.29 -2.47 8.84
C GLU A 177 -17.97 -1.18 8.37
N ALA A 178 -18.64 -1.25 7.25
CA ALA A 178 -19.53 -0.22 6.74
C ALA A 178 -20.68 -0.88 5.96
N GLU A 179 -21.91 -0.35 6.11
CA GLU A 179 -23.13 -0.87 5.45
C GLU A 179 -23.34 -2.38 5.77
N ASP A 180 -23.17 -2.78 7.03
CA ASP A 180 -23.27 -4.18 7.53
C ASP A 180 -22.33 -5.16 6.79
N GLN A 181 -21.20 -4.66 6.29
CA GLN A 181 -20.18 -5.43 5.57
C GLN A 181 -18.82 -5.20 6.19
N PRO A 182 -18.13 -6.24 6.72
CA PRO A 182 -16.80 -6.10 7.26
C PRO A 182 -15.80 -5.64 6.20
N PHE A 183 -14.76 -4.93 6.63
CA PHE A 183 -13.62 -4.63 5.79
C PHE A 183 -12.78 -5.89 5.60
N LEU A 184 -12.38 -6.14 4.36
CA LEU A 184 -11.50 -7.27 4.04
C LEU A 184 -10.08 -6.84 3.72
N PHE A 185 -9.91 -5.57 3.30
CA PHE A 185 -8.61 -5.05 2.91
C PHE A 185 -8.55 -3.53 3.07
N THR A 186 -8.60 -3.05 4.32
CA THR A 186 -8.36 -1.63 4.62
C THR A 186 -6.93 -1.27 4.23
N ASN A 187 -6.72 -0.16 3.51
CA ASN A 187 -5.43 0.09 2.89
C ASN A 187 -4.78 1.40 3.36
N ASP A 188 -5.29 2.54 2.92
CA ASP A 188 -4.67 3.82 3.22
C ASP A 188 -5.68 4.85 3.73
N MET A 189 -5.17 5.96 4.26
CA MET A 189 -6.01 7.02 4.80
C MET A 189 -5.35 8.38 4.73
N ASP A 190 -6.18 9.43 4.86
CA ASP A 190 -5.75 10.77 5.24
C ASP A 190 -6.71 11.39 6.26
N VAL A 191 -6.20 12.31 7.09
CA VAL A 191 -6.93 12.92 8.21
C VAL A 191 -7.22 14.38 7.89
N ASP A 192 -8.49 14.76 7.96
CA ASP A 192 -8.91 16.14 7.99
C ASP A 192 -9.01 16.62 9.44
N ASP A 193 -7.98 17.34 9.88
CA ASP A 193 -7.93 17.92 11.23
C ASP A 193 -8.95 19.05 11.44
N HIS A 194 -9.54 19.62 10.39
CA HIS A 194 -10.53 20.70 10.50
C HIS A 194 -11.92 20.17 10.76
N GLU A 195 -12.35 19.20 9.95
CA GLU A 195 -13.67 18.60 10.04
C GLU A 195 -13.75 17.41 11.00
N ASP A 196 -12.63 17.00 11.62
CA ASP A 196 -12.54 15.83 12.49
C ASP A 196 -13.00 14.53 11.81
N VAL A 197 -12.62 14.36 10.54
CA VAL A 197 -12.96 13.18 9.73
C VAL A 197 -11.71 12.48 9.18
N ILE A 198 -11.85 11.21 8.85
CA ILE A 198 -10.82 10.40 8.24
C ILE A 198 -11.38 9.82 6.94
N TYR A 199 -10.65 10.05 5.85
CA TYR A 199 -10.91 9.42 4.56
C TYR A 199 -10.00 8.20 4.43
N PHE A 200 -10.56 7.05 4.07
CA PHE A 200 -9.79 5.80 3.98
C PHE A 200 -10.34 4.88 2.91
N THR A 201 -9.52 3.93 2.47
CA THR A 201 -9.88 2.95 1.46
C THR A 201 -10.06 1.56 2.04
N ASP A 202 -11.00 0.81 1.46
CA ASP A 202 -11.13 -0.64 1.54
C ASP A 202 -10.97 -1.17 0.11
N THR A 203 -9.81 -1.78 -0.14
CA THR A 203 -9.34 -2.15 -1.49
C THR A 203 -10.26 -3.12 -2.20
N SER A 204 -10.84 -4.07 -1.44
CA SER A 204 -11.70 -5.11 -1.99
C SER A 204 -12.65 -5.65 -0.93
N ARG A 205 -13.90 -5.94 -1.34
CA ARG A 205 -14.90 -6.67 -0.55
C ARG A 205 -14.91 -8.17 -0.84
N SER A 206 -14.04 -8.62 -1.74
CA SER A 206 -13.96 -10.02 -2.19
C SER A 206 -12.65 -10.70 -1.83
N PHE A 207 -11.59 -9.92 -1.66
CA PHE A 207 -10.24 -10.42 -1.47
C PHE A 207 -9.55 -9.76 -0.28
N GLN A 208 -8.84 -10.55 0.52
CA GLN A 208 -7.94 -10.06 1.57
C GLN A 208 -6.59 -9.62 0.97
N ARG A 209 -5.79 -8.85 1.72
CA ARG A 209 -4.48 -8.38 1.28
C ARG A 209 -3.58 -9.50 0.72
N ARG A 210 -3.48 -10.63 1.40
CA ARG A 210 -2.69 -11.78 0.92
C ARG A 210 -3.14 -12.32 -0.44
N GLN A 211 -4.33 -11.95 -0.89
CA GLN A 211 -4.92 -12.33 -2.17
C GLN A 211 -4.87 -11.19 -3.21
N PHE A 212 -4.08 -10.14 -2.97
CA PHE A 212 -4.08 -8.93 -3.80
C PHE A 212 -3.85 -9.23 -5.30
N MET A 213 -3.03 -10.23 -5.62
CA MET A 213 -2.81 -10.64 -6.99
C MET A 213 -4.09 -11.21 -7.63
N ALA A 214 -4.90 -11.92 -6.85
CA ALA A 214 -6.19 -12.42 -7.33
C ALA A 214 -7.18 -11.26 -7.56
N SER A 215 -7.21 -10.27 -6.67
CA SER A 215 -8.02 -9.06 -6.87
C SER A 215 -7.66 -8.36 -8.18
N ILE A 216 -6.38 -8.11 -8.45
CA ILE A 216 -5.93 -7.44 -9.69
C ILE A 216 -6.27 -8.28 -10.93
N LEU A 217 -5.88 -9.55 -10.95
CA LEU A 217 -6.02 -10.41 -12.14
C LEU A 217 -7.46 -10.81 -12.45
N SER A 218 -8.32 -10.92 -11.45
CA SER A 218 -9.76 -11.19 -11.67
C SER A 218 -10.52 -9.98 -12.22
N GLY A 219 -9.92 -8.79 -12.14
CA GLY A 219 -10.57 -7.53 -12.48
C GLY A 219 -11.61 -7.11 -11.44
N ASP A 220 -11.34 -7.39 -10.15
CA ASP A 220 -12.19 -6.98 -9.03
C ASP A 220 -12.37 -5.47 -9.01
N LYS A 221 -13.62 -5.02 -8.82
CA LYS A 221 -14.03 -3.62 -8.73
C LYS A 221 -14.94 -3.40 -7.51
N THR A 222 -14.65 -4.09 -6.42
CA THR A 222 -15.46 -3.97 -5.21
C THR A 222 -14.88 -2.98 -4.19
N GLY A 223 -13.77 -2.32 -4.54
CA GLY A 223 -13.12 -1.32 -3.70
C GLY A 223 -14.00 -0.11 -3.41
N ARG A 224 -13.71 0.53 -2.27
CA ARG A 224 -14.49 1.65 -1.74
C ARG A 224 -13.57 2.76 -1.23
N LEU A 225 -14.02 4.03 -1.35
CA LEU A 225 -13.54 5.16 -0.55
C LEU A 225 -14.59 5.47 0.51
N LEU A 226 -14.15 5.62 1.75
CA LEU A 226 -15.00 5.82 2.92
C LEU A 226 -14.59 7.07 3.69
N LYS A 227 -15.55 7.65 4.44
CA LYS A 227 -15.35 8.70 5.41
C LYS A 227 -15.79 8.21 6.79
N TYR A 228 -14.91 8.31 7.78
CA TYR A 228 -15.22 8.12 9.18
C TYR A 228 -15.32 9.47 9.87
N ASP A 229 -16.45 9.77 10.48
CA ASP A 229 -16.71 10.96 11.28
C ASP A 229 -16.45 10.62 12.76
N LYS A 230 -15.45 11.27 13.35
CA LYS A 230 -15.01 10.98 14.72
C LYS A 230 -16.05 11.41 15.77
N SER A 231 -16.84 12.44 15.46
CA SER A 231 -17.84 12.99 16.38
C SER A 231 -19.06 12.09 16.52
N SER A 232 -19.60 11.63 15.39
CA SER A 232 -20.76 10.74 15.33
C SER A 232 -20.36 9.25 15.42
N LYS A 233 -19.09 8.93 15.23
CA LYS A 233 -18.54 7.56 15.05
C LYS A 233 -19.18 6.84 13.85
N GLY A 234 -19.72 7.59 12.90
CA GLY A 234 -20.39 7.08 11.72
C GLY A 234 -19.43 6.86 10.56
N VAL A 235 -19.72 5.85 9.75
CA VAL A 235 -18.98 5.58 8.49
C VAL A 235 -19.91 5.80 7.31
N THR A 236 -19.42 6.55 6.32
CA THR A 236 -20.13 6.80 5.06
C THR A 236 -19.28 6.27 3.89
N VAL A 237 -19.89 5.50 3.01
CA VAL A 237 -19.26 5.09 1.75
C VAL A 237 -19.43 6.20 0.72
N LEU A 238 -18.34 6.82 0.30
CA LEU A 238 -18.33 7.94 -0.64
C LEU A 238 -18.27 7.47 -2.09
N LEU A 239 -17.41 6.49 -2.38
CA LEU A 239 -17.27 5.89 -3.71
C LEU A 239 -17.30 4.37 -3.62
N LYS A 240 -17.91 3.74 -4.62
CA LYS A 240 -17.96 2.28 -4.83
C LYS A 240 -17.46 1.92 -6.22
N GLY A 241 -17.14 0.66 -6.43
CA GLY A 241 -16.77 0.17 -7.76
C GLY A 241 -15.32 0.47 -8.15
N LEU A 242 -14.45 0.77 -7.19
CA LEU A 242 -13.05 1.05 -7.43
C LEU A 242 -12.27 -0.24 -7.69
N ALA A 243 -11.39 -0.20 -8.70
CA ALA A 243 -10.54 -1.32 -9.08
C ALA A 243 -9.21 -1.25 -8.31
N PHE A 244 -9.18 -1.87 -7.13
CA PHE A 244 -8.09 -1.82 -6.17
C PHE A 244 -7.89 -0.40 -5.62
N ALA A 245 -8.82 0.07 -4.79
CA ALA A 245 -8.70 1.33 -4.08
C ALA A 245 -7.50 1.29 -3.13
N ASN A 246 -6.56 2.23 -3.28
CA ASN A 246 -5.28 2.26 -2.59
C ASN A 246 -5.07 3.63 -1.92
N GLY A 247 -3.98 4.32 -2.19
CA GLY A 247 -3.59 5.56 -1.56
C GLY A 247 -4.65 6.65 -1.53
N VAL A 248 -4.69 7.42 -0.45
CA VAL A 248 -5.62 8.54 -0.22
C VAL A 248 -4.84 9.80 0.13
N ALA A 249 -5.21 10.95 -0.46
CA ALA A 249 -4.66 12.24 -0.06
C ALA A 249 -5.69 13.36 -0.21
N LEU A 250 -5.77 14.24 0.78
CA LEU A 250 -6.56 15.46 0.74
C LEU A 250 -5.81 16.58 0.04
N SER A 251 -6.53 17.45 -0.67
CA SER A 251 -5.99 18.74 -1.15
C SER A 251 -5.62 19.66 0.01
N ASN A 252 -4.83 20.67 -0.27
CA ASN A 252 -4.35 21.59 0.79
C ASN A 252 -5.49 22.36 1.47
N ASP A 253 -6.50 22.70 0.71
CA ASP A 253 -7.71 23.42 1.14
C ASP A 253 -8.87 22.49 1.50
N THR A 254 -8.63 21.18 1.52
CA THR A 254 -9.64 20.11 1.73
C THR A 254 -10.81 20.15 0.74
N SER A 255 -10.69 20.86 -0.39
CA SER A 255 -11.75 20.94 -1.40
C SER A 255 -12.01 19.63 -2.13
N PHE A 256 -11.02 18.73 -2.18
CA PHE A 256 -11.15 17.41 -2.77
C PHE A 256 -10.28 16.36 -2.06
N VAL A 257 -10.62 15.10 -2.28
CA VAL A 257 -9.81 13.94 -1.90
C VAL A 257 -9.44 13.15 -3.15
N LEU A 258 -8.17 12.74 -3.20
CA LEU A 258 -7.64 11.84 -4.21
C LEU A 258 -7.70 10.39 -3.73
N VAL A 259 -7.95 9.47 -4.66
CA VAL A 259 -7.84 8.03 -4.41
C VAL A 259 -7.10 7.35 -5.57
N ALA A 260 -6.07 6.59 -5.25
CA ALA A 260 -5.35 5.78 -6.21
C ALA A 260 -6.17 4.53 -6.58
N GLU A 261 -6.36 4.31 -7.87
CA GLU A 261 -7.00 3.12 -8.41
C GLU A 261 -5.95 2.28 -9.13
N THR A 262 -5.31 1.38 -8.37
CA THR A 262 -4.08 0.67 -8.78
C THR A 262 -4.27 -0.12 -10.07
N THR A 263 -5.32 -0.94 -10.17
CA THR A 263 -5.53 -1.83 -11.34
C THR A 263 -5.73 -1.05 -12.63
N THR A 264 -6.33 0.13 -12.58
CA THR A 264 -6.58 0.98 -13.75
C THR A 264 -5.45 1.98 -14.03
N CYS A 265 -4.44 2.06 -13.14
CA CYS A 265 -3.29 2.97 -13.27
C CYS A 265 -3.70 4.44 -13.35
N ARG A 266 -4.59 4.89 -12.47
CA ARG A 266 -5.05 6.28 -12.43
C ARG A 266 -5.28 6.75 -11.00
N ILE A 267 -5.31 8.06 -10.84
CA ILE A 267 -5.77 8.73 -9.63
C ILE A 267 -7.14 9.34 -9.93
N LEU A 268 -8.12 9.08 -9.09
CA LEU A 268 -9.42 9.73 -9.13
C LEU A 268 -9.46 10.87 -8.12
N ARG A 269 -10.26 11.90 -8.42
CA ARG A 269 -10.57 13.00 -7.53
C ARG A 269 -12.05 13.02 -7.23
N LEU A 270 -12.40 13.03 -5.95
CA LEU A 270 -13.74 13.30 -5.47
C LEU A 270 -13.76 14.71 -4.88
N TRP A 271 -14.57 15.59 -5.44
CA TRP A 271 -14.78 16.93 -4.89
C TRP A 271 -15.64 16.87 -3.62
N LEU A 272 -15.12 17.43 -2.52
CA LEU A 272 -15.79 17.44 -1.22
C LEU A 272 -16.61 18.69 -1.01
N HIS A 273 -16.10 19.84 -1.49
CA HIS A 273 -16.68 21.16 -1.30
C HIS A 273 -16.75 21.95 -2.61
N GLY A 274 -17.46 23.10 -2.56
CA GLY A 274 -17.57 24.04 -3.66
C GLY A 274 -18.60 23.62 -4.72
N PRO A 275 -18.57 24.27 -5.91
CA PRO A 275 -19.55 24.04 -6.96
C PRO A 275 -19.56 22.63 -7.55
N ASN A 276 -18.44 21.93 -7.41
CA ASN A 276 -18.25 20.58 -7.93
C ASN A 276 -18.49 19.49 -6.88
N ALA A 277 -18.89 19.82 -5.65
CA ALA A 277 -19.06 18.86 -4.57
C ALA A 277 -19.89 17.64 -5.00
N GLY A 278 -19.37 16.44 -4.70
CA GLY A 278 -19.94 15.15 -5.10
C GLY A 278 -19.55 14.65 -6.48
N ASN A 279 -18.92 15.49 -7.33
CA ASN A 279 -18.44 15.05 -8.65
C ASN A 279 -17.14 14.24 -8.50
N VAL A 280 -16.98 13.28 -9.43
CA VAL A 280 -15.77 12.46 -9.55
C VAL A 280 -15.19 12.63 -10.94
N ASP A 281 -13.89 12.87 -11.02
CA ASP A 281 -13.17 12.93 -12.28
C ASP A 281 -11.82 12.16 -12.21
N VAL A 282 -11.20 11.97 -13.37
CA VAL A 282 -9.83 11.42 -13.45
C VAL A 282 -8.86 12.57 -13.24
N PHE A 283 -8.16 12.54 -12.11
CA PHE A 283 -7.14 13.54 -11.79
C PHE A 283 -5.85 13.36 -12.59
N ALA A 284 -5.39 12.09 -12.70
CA ALA A 284 -4.21 11.75 -13.49
C ALA A 284 -4.26 10.31 -14.00
N GLU A 285 -3.85 10.11 -15.25
CA GLU A 285 -3.51 8.80 -15.82
C GLU A 285 -2.02 8.55 -15.63
N LEU A 286 -1.64 7.34 -15.17
CA LEU A 286 -0.27 7.02 -14.78
C LEU A 286 0.32 5.88 -15.63
N PRO A 287 1.65 5.88 -15.85
CA PRO A 287 2.33 4.86 -16.66
C PRO A 287 2.52 3.52 -15.93
N GLY A 288 1.98 3.37 -14.73
CA GLY A 288 2.13 2.18 -13.90
C GLY A 288 1.09 2.11 -12.80
N PHE A 289 1.25 1.15 -11.92
CA PHE A 289 0.34 0.82 -10.83
C PHE A 289 0.60 1.74 -9.63
N PRO A 290 -0.24 2.80 -9.41
CA PRO A 290 -0.08 3.64 -8.24
C PRO A 290 -0.36 2.86 -6.96
N ASP A 291 0.43 3.13 -5.94
CA ASP A 291 0.24 2.66 -4.59
C ASP A 291 -0.23 3.84 -3.74
N ASN A 292 0.54 4.36 -2.80
CA ASN A 292 0.15 5.50 -2.00
C ASN A 292 0.38 6.83 -2.74
N VAL A 293 -0.44 7.82 -2.38
CA VAL A 293 -0.35 9.22 -2.83
C VAL A 293 -0.21 10.12 -1.61
N ARG A 294 0.75 11.06 -1.65
CA ARG A 294 1.07 11.96 -0.53
C ARG A 294 1.21 13.39 -0.97
N ARG A 295 0.52 14.29 -0.28
CA ARG A 295 0.60 15.73 -0.53
C ARG A 295 1.80 16.32 0.19
N ASN A 296 2.65 17.06 -0.54
CA ASN A 296 3.75 17.82 0.05
C ASN A 296 3.30 19.19 0.59
N SER A 297 4.23 19.94 1.17
CA SER A 297 3.95 21.25 1.75
C SER A 297 3.58 22.34 0.73
N ARG A 298 3.82 22.10 -0.56
CA ARG A 298 3.49 23.02 -1.66
C ARG A 298 2.12 22.72 -2.31
N GLY A 299 1.38 21.71 -1.82
CA GLY A 299 0.12 21.27 -2.41
C GLY A 299 0.28 20.30 -3.59
N GLU A 300 1.52 19.95 -3.96
CA GLU A 300 1.82 18.94 -4.98
C GLU A 300 1.69 17.53 -4.38
N PHE A 301 1.53 16.51 -5.25
CA PHE A 301 1.34 15.14 -4.81
C PHE A 301 2.43 14.21 -5.32
N TRP A 302 3.08 13.49 -4.42
CA TRP A 302 3.94 12.38 -4.77
C TRP A 302 3.15 11.09 -4.84
N VAL A 303 3.35 10.32 -5.90
CA VAL A 303 2.73 9.00 -6.11
C VAL A 303 3.83 7.97 -6.28
N ALA A 304 3.80 6.94 -5.43
CA ALA A 304 4.64 5.77 -5.60
C ALA A 304 4.02 4.85 -6.66
N LEU A 305 4.82 4.36 -7.59
CA LEU A 305 4.41 3.29 -8.49
C LEU A 305 5.03 1.96 -8.05
N HIS A 306 4.18 1.01 -7.73
CA HIS A 306 4.62 -0.36 -7.43
C HIS A 306 5.35 -0.99 -8.61
N ALA A 307 4.87 -0.76 -9.81
CA ALA A 307 5.48 -1.19 -11.06
C ALA A 307 4.95 -0.41 -12.26
N LYS A 308 5.72 -0.35 -13.35
CA LYS A 308 5.25 0.20 -14.63
C LYS A 308 4.29 -0.77 -15.31
N LYS A 309 3.31 -0.24 -16.04
CA LYS A 309 2.35 -1.03 -16.81
C LYS A 309 2.92 -1.35 -18.19
N GLY A 310 3.29 -2.62 -18.41
CA GLY A 310 3.69 -3.11 -19.72
C GLY A 310 2.50 -3.44 -20.63
N LEU A 311 2.77 -3.70 -21.92
CA LEU A 311 1.75 -4.08 -22.91
C LEU A 311 1.00 -5.36 -22.50
N PHE A 312 1.73 -6.34 -21.97
CA PHE A 312 1.14 -7.60 -21.55
C PHE A 312 0.21 -7.42 -20.33
N ALA A 313 0.63 -6.64 -19.35
CA ALA A 313 -0.22 -6.27 -18.22
C ALA A 313 -1.50 -5.53 -18.70
N SER A 314 -1.35 -4.58 -19.62
CA SER A 314 -2.50 -3.87 -20.21
C SER A 314 -3.47 -4.82 -20.88
N TRP A 315 -2.98 -5.81 -21.61
CA TRP A 315 -3.81 -6.83 -22.26
C TRP A 315 -4.53 -7.74 -21.25
N ILE A 316 -3.82 -8.24 -20.21
CA ILE A 316 -4.44 -9.05 -19.15
C ILE A 316 -5.55 -8.26 -18.45
N LEU A 317 -5.25 -7.03 -18.03
CA LEU A 317 -6.19 -6.19 -17.26
C LEU A 317 -7.40 -5.74 -18.09
N SER A 318 -7.25 -5.65 -19.41
CA SER A 318 -8.37 -5.40 -20.33
C SER A 318 -9.22 -6.65 -20.59
N ASN A 319 -8.73 -7.84 -20.21
CA ASN A 319 -9.37 -9.13 -20.50
C ASN A 319 -9.41 -10.01 -19.23
N SER A 320 -10.35 -9.76 -18.33
CA SER A 320 -10.45 -10.45 -17.04
C SER A 320 -10.49 -11.99 -17.16
N TRP A 321 -10.99 -12.54 -18.28
CA TRP A 321 -10.95 -13.99 -18.51
C TRP A 321 -9.53 -14.54 -18.61
N VAL A 322 -8.58 -13.75 -19.11
CA VAL A 322 -7.15 -14.12 -19.17
C VAL A 322 -6.58 -14.20 -17.76
N GLY A 323 -6.78 -13.15 -16.97
CA GLY A 323 -6.36 -13.11 -15.56
C GLY A 323 -6.96 -14.26 -14.75
N ASN A 324 -8.26 -14.52 -14.88
CA ASN A 324 -8.92 -15.65 -14.24
C ASN A 324 -8.39 -17.01 -14.70
N THR A 325 -7.92 -17.11 -15.93
CA THR A 325 -7.27 -18.34 -16.43
C THR A 325 -5.89 -18.53 -15.82
N LEU A 326 -5.10 -17.43 -15.73
CA LEU A 326 -3.79 -17.46 -15.08
C LEU A 326 -3.87 -17.89 -13.61
N LEU A 327 -4.89 -17.42 -12.88
CA LEU A 327 -5.12 -17.79 -11.46
C LEU A 327 -5.44 -19.29 -11.27
N LYS A 328 -5.89 -19.99 -12.32
CA LYS A 328 -6.16 -21.44 -12.29
C LYS A 328 -4.94 -22.30 -12.66
N LEU A 329 -3.87 -21.67 -13.12
CA LEU A 329 -2.62 -22.38 -13.43
C LEU A 329 -1.79 -22.56 -12.15
N PRO A 330 -0.95 -23.60 -12.06
CA PRO A 330 -0.08 -23.83 -10.91
C PRO A 330 1.12 -22.85 -10.92
N LEU A 331 0.84 -21.57 -11.01
CA LEU A 331 1.84 -20.51 -10.99
C LEU A 331 2.04 -19.98 -9.56
N SER A 332 3.28 -19.86 -9.16
CA SER A 332 3.60 -19.22 -7.89
C SER A 332 3.30 -17.72 -7.93
N PHE A 333 3.11 -17.11 -6.75
CA PHE A 333 2.99 -15.66 -6.59
C PHE A 333 4.09 -14.91 -7.34
N LYS A 334 5.36 -15.32 -7.19
CA LYS A 334 6.51 -14.69 -7.85
C LYS A 334 6.40 -14.71 -9.38
N GLN A 335 5.87 -15.80 -9.95
CA GLN A 335 5.67 -15.92 -11.41
C GLN A 335 4.54 -15.01 -11.88
N LEU A 336 3.38 -15.00 -11.19
CA LEU A 336 2.26 -14.12 -11.51
C LEU A 336 2.66 -12.64 -11.42
N HIS A 337 3.36 -12.26 -10.34
CA HIS A 337 3.87 -10.91 -10.16
C HIS A 337 4.86 -10.54 -11.27
N SER A 338 5.81 -11.42 -11.59
CA SER A 338 6.76 -11.18 -12.69
C SER A 338 6.07 -10.98 -14.04
N LEU A 339 5.00 -11.72 -14.33
CA LEU A 339 4.20 -11.52 -15.55
C LEU A 339 3.55 -10.14 -15.58
N LEU A 340 2.97 -9.70 -14.46
CA LEU A 340 2.28 -8.42 -14.37
C LEU A 340 3.23 -7.23 -14.55
N ILE A 341 4.42 -7.30 -13.95
CA ILE A 341 5.43 -6.22 -14.01
C ILE A 341 6.34 -6.27 -15.23
N GLY A 342 6.12 -7.20 -16.17
CA GLY A 342 6.96 -7.38 -17.38
C GLY A 342 8.35 -7.94 -17.11
N GLY A 343 8.53 -8.67 -16.01
CA GLY A 343 9.76 -9.40 -15.67
C GLY A 343 10.90 -8.55 -15.10
N LYS A 344 10.74 -7.23 -14.98
CA LYS A 344 11.78 -6.31 -14.51
C LYS A 344 11.34 -5.56 -13.26
N ALA A 345 12.07 -5.75 -12.16
CA ALA A 345 11.90 -4.96 -10.96
C ALA A 345 12.41 -3.52 -11.19
N HIS A 346 11.70 -2.53 -10.70
CA HIS A 346 12.06 -1.12 -10.76
C HIS A 346 11.31 -0.32 -9.71
N ALA A 347 11.66 0.94 -9.54
CA ALA A 347 10.92 1.92 -8.75
C ALA A 347 10.64 3.15 -9.60
N ALA A 348 9.50 3.79 -9.38
CA ALA A 348 9.20 5.09 -9.95
C ALA A 348 8.36 5.92 -8.97
N ALA A 349 8.79 7.16 -8.74
CA ALA A 349 8.09 8.18 -7.98
C ALA A 349 7.65 9.28 -8.93
N ILE A 350 6.37 9.64 -8.93
CA ILE A 350 5.80 10.66 -9.81
C ILE A 350 5.28 11.81 -8.96
N LYS A 351 5.74 13.03 -9.28
CA LYS A 351 5.19 14.26 -8.70
C LYS A 351 4.14 14.85 -9.62
N LEU A 352 2.97 15.10 -9.06
CA LEU A 352 1.84 15.72 -9.74
C LEU A 352 1.58 17.14 -9.20
N SER A 353 1.17 18.05 -10.07
CA SER A 353 0.65 19.37 -9.65
C SER A 353 -0.72 19.21 -8.96
N GLU A 354 -1.23 20.29 -8.39
CA GLU A 354 -2.57 20.37 -7.80
C GLU A 354 -3.70 20.14 -8.85
N GLU A 355 -3.39 20.31 -10.16
CA GLU A 355 -4.30 20.03 -11.28
C GLU A 355 -4.10 18.62 -11.88
N GLY A 356 -3.18 17.82 -11.37
CA GLY A 356 -2.91 16.45 -11.84
C GLY A 356 -1.90 16.34 -13.00
N LYS A 357 -1.15 17.42 -13.31
CA LYS A 357 -0.09 17.37 -14.32
C LYS A 357 1.18 16.76 -13.76
N ILE A 358 1.83 15.88 -14.52
CA ILE A 358 3.14 15.33 -14.14
C ILE A 358 4.19 16.45 -14.17
N LEU A 359 4.81 16.72 -13.04
CA LEU A 359 5.87 17.71 -12.86
C LEU A 359 7.26 17.08 -12.92
N GLU A 360 7.40 15.88 -12.33
CA GLU A 360 8.68 15.20 -12.19
C GLU A 360 8.46 13.69 -12.12
N VAL A 361 9.42 12.93 -12.65
CA VAL A 361 9.46 11.47 -12.53
C VAL A 361 10.87 11.06 -12.15
N LEU A 362 11.00 10.42 -10.99
CA LEU A 362 12.25 9.83 -10.52
C LEU A 362 12.16 8.31 -10.61
N GLU A 363 13.19 7.66 -11.17
CA GLU A 363 13.22 6.21 -11.34
C GLU A 363 14.51 5.58 -10.79
N ASP A 364 14.39 4.32 -10.33
CA ASP A 364 15.45 3.32 -10.39
C ASP A 364 15.01 2.30 -11.45
N SER A 365 15.36 2.59 -12.69
CA SER A 365 14.87 1.86 -13.87
C SER A 365 15.36 0.41 -13.92
N GLU A 366 16.46 0.10 -13.23
CA GLU A 366 17.04 -1.24 -13.12
C GLU A 366 16.72 -1.94 -11.80
N GLY A 367 16.06 -1.22 -10.85
CA GLY A 367 15.77 -1.74 -9.52
C GLY A 367 17.02 -2.12 -8.73
N LYS A 368 18.10 -1.35 -8.89
CA LYS A 368 19.40 -1.61 -8.25
C LYS A 368 19.32 -1.43 -6.75
N THR A 369 18.75 -0.32 -6.33
CA THR A 369 18.58 0.09 -4.93
C THR A 369 17.14 -0.02 -4.51
N MET A 370 16.24 0.68 -5.22
CA MET A 370 14.82 0.76 -4.92
C MET A 370 13.98 -0.05 -5.91
N ARG A 371 12.95 -0.73 -5.41
CA ARG A 371 12.01 -1.48 -6.24
C ARG A 371 10.69 -1.69 -5.50
N PHE A 372 9.60 -1.75 -6.27
CA PHE A 372 8.27 -2.03 -5.72
C PHE A 372 7.92 -1.04 -4.60
N ILE A 373 8.15 0.26 -4.85
CA ILE A 373 7.88 1.27 -3.85
C ILE A 373 6.37 1.43 -3.64
N SER A 374 5.99 1.65 -2.39
CA SER A 374 4.59 1.81 -1.98
C SER A 374 4.29 3.23 -1.55
N GLU A 375 5.28 3.97 -1.05
CA GLU A 375 5.09 5.33 -0.56
C GLU A 375 6.26 6.23 -0.90
N VAL A 376 5.97 7.51 -1.14
CA VAL A 376 6.94 8.59 -1.26
C VAL A 376 6.44 9.78 -0.45
N GLU A 377 7.06 10.03 0.70
CA GLU A 377 6.76 11.16 1.58
C GLU A 377 7.86 12.21 1.47
N GLU A 378 7.51 13.46 1.10
CA GLU A 378 8.47 14.57 1.04
C GLU A 378 8.55 15.27 2.39
N LYS A 379 9.73 15.24 3.02
CA LYS A 379 9.98 15.89 4.31
C LYS A 379 11.38 16.47 4.36
N ASP A 380 11.47 17.75 4.70
CA ASP A 380 12.74 18.47 4.93
C ASP A 380 13.75 18.33 3.78
N GLY A 381 13.28 18.51 2.53
CA GLY A 381 14.11 18.44 1.31
C GLY A 381 14.52 17.01 0.92
N LYS A 382 13.92 15.99 1.51
CA LYS A 382 14.17 14.58 1.24
C LYS A 382 12.89 13.87 0.83
N LEU A 383 13.03 12.83 0.01
CA LEU A 383 12.00 11.84 -0.19
C LEU A 383 12.30 10.62 0.67
N TRP A 384 11.33 10.28 1.52
CA TRP A 384 11.33 9.05 2.29
C TRP A 384 10.48 8.04 1.54
N ILE A 385 11.05 6.86 1.26
CA ILE A 385 10.48 5.92 0.30
C ILE A 385 10.26 4.58 0.97
N GLY A 386 8.99 4.15 1.02
CA GLY A 386 8.57 2.86 1.54
C GLY A 386 8.42 1.80 0.44
N SER A 387 8.34 0.54 0.87
CA SER A 387 8.05 -0.60 0.00
C SER A 387 7.46 -1.77 0.78
N VAL A 388 6.38 -2.35 0.28
CA VAL A 388 5.74 -3.53 0.90
C VAL A 388 6.62 -4.79 0.91
N LEU A 389 7.71 -4.83 0.15
CA LEU A 389 8.53 -6.03 -0.07
C LEU A 389 9.98 -5.89 0.38
N MET A 390 10.47 -4.67 0.62
CA MET A 390 11.88 -4.46 0.96
C MET A 390 12.09 -4.47 2.48
N PRO A 391 13.29 -4.88 2.96
CA PRO A 391 13.63 -4.85 4.38
C PRO A 391 14.27 -3.53 4.81
N PHE A 392 14.01 -2.43 4.11
CA PHE A 392 14.59 -1.13 4.35
C PHE A 392 13.72 0.02 3.82
N LEU A 393 13.96 1.22 4.30
CA LEU A 393 13.52 2.47 3.68
C LEU A 393 14.59 3.05 2.77
N GLY A 394 14.17 3.75 1.72
CA GLY A 394 15.02 4.63 0.94
C GLY A 394 14.90 6.08 1.39
N VAL A 395 16.01 6.81 1.33
CA VAL A 395 16.05 8.26 1.54
C VAL A 395 16.78 8.90 0.37
N TYR A 396 16.09 9.75 -0.38
CA TYR A 396 16.65 10.45 -1.53
C TYR A 396 16.66 11.95 -1.28
N ASN A 397 17.82 12.60 -1.43
CA ASN A 397 17.95 14.05 -1.26
C ASN A 397 17.49 14.77 -2.52
N LEU A 398 16.56 15.72 -2.40
CA LEU A 398 16.03 16.49 -3.52
C LEU A 398 16.98 17.59 -4.00
N TYR A 399 17.97 18.00 -3.17
CA TYR A 399 18.90 19.12 -3.42
C TYR A 399 20.32 18.73 -3.04
#